data_7affeaaa3ea769dc6d3bbddb51dbe47d
#
_entry.id   7affeaaa3ea769dc6d3bbddb51dbe47d
#
_cell.length_a   1.000
_cell.length_b   1.000
_cell.length_c   1.000
_cell.angle_alpha   90.00
_cell.angle_beta   90.00
_cell.angle_gamma   90.00
#
_symmetry.space_group_name_H-M   'P 1'
#
loop_
_entity.id
_entity.type
_entity.pdbx_description
1 polymer ?
#
loop_
_entity_poly.entity_id
_entity_poly.type
_entity_poly.pdbx_seq_one_letter_code
_entity_poly.pdbx_strand_id
1 'polypeptide(L)'
;MTLNQMIYFQTIAKHEHFRLAAAELNLSQPSLSRSIATLEEELGVILFERKGRNVALTKSGKLFLEHVNRILDEVTIAQKQMQKLSGNAGHIDIAYVFPLAASYIPHTVRRFLNKPKNENVTFNFH
;
A
#
# COMPACT_ATOMS: atom_id res chain seq x y z
N MET A 1 -4.25 14.15 -2.45
CA MET A 1 -3.79 12.76 -2.54
C MET A 1 -3.48 12.24 -1.17
N THR A 2 -3.94 11.07 -0.85
CA THR A 2 -3.76 10.49 0.48
C THR A 2 -3.02 9.17 0.40
N LEU A 3 -2.51 8.71 1.54
CA LEU A 3 -1.85 7.41 1.57
C LEU A 3 -2.84 6.30 1.22
N ASN A 4 -4.09 6.41 1.65
CA ASN A 4 -5.09 5.41 1.30
C ASN A 4 -5.30 5.34 -0.21
N GLN A 5 -5.34 6.48 -0.88
CA GLN A 5 -5.48 6.47 -2.33
C GLN A 5 -4.29 5.80 -3.00
N MET A 6 -3.10 5.98 -2.46
CA MET A 6 -1.92 5.30 -3.00
C MET A 6 -2.01 3.79 -2.80
N ILE A 7 -2.51 3.36 -1.64
CA ILE A 7 -2.69 1.94 -1.36
C ILE A 7 -3.75 1.36 -2.30
N TYR A 8 -4.84 2.09 -2.52
CA TYR A 8 -5.89 1.63 -3.42
C TYR A 8 -5.33 1.47 -4.83
N PHE A 9 -4.57 2.47 -5.28
CA PHE A 9 -3.99 2.44 -6.61
C PHE A 9 -3.04 1.25 -6.75
N GLN A 10 -2.19 1.01 -5.75
CA GLN A 10 -1.24 -0.08 -5.79
C GLN A 10 -1.96 -1.44 -5.83
N THR A 11 -3.04 -1.57 -5.08
CA THR A 11 -3.80 -2.81 -5.02
C THR A 11 -4.49 -3.09 -6.36
N ILE A 12 -5.04 -2.05 -7.01
CA ILE A 12 -5.66 -2.24 -8.32
C ILE A 12 -4.58 -2.62 -9.34
N ALA A 13 -3.42 -2.00 -9.25
CA ALA A 13 -2.33 -2.32 -10.17
C ALA A 13 -1.89 -3.77 -10.03
N LYS A 14 -1.90 -4.27 -8.79
CA LYS A 14 -1.52 -5.64 -8.55
C LYS A 14 -2.50 -6.63 -9.15
N HIS A 15 -3.78 -6.39 -8.99
CA HIS A 15 -4.81 -7.31 -9.46
C HIS A 15 -5.18 -7.08 -10.92
N GLU A 16 -4.97 -5.88 -11.41
CA GLU A 16 -5.44 -5.46 -12.74
C GLU A 16 -6.94 -5.66 -12.88
N HIS A 17 -7.65 -5.49 -11.78
CA HIS A 17 -9.07 -5.75 -11.73
C HIS A 17 -9.68 -4.98 -10.57
N PHE A 18 -10.63 -4.07 -10.86
CA PHE A 18 -11.22 -3.25 -9.80
C PHE A 18 -12.00 -4.06 -8.78
N ARG A 19 -12.75 -5.04 -9.23
CA ARG A 19 -13.58 -5.81 -8.29
C ARG A 19 -12.74 -6.62 -7.32
N LEU A 20 -11.67 -7.24 -7.81
CA LEU A 20 -10.79 -8.02 -6.94
C LEU A 20 -10.05 -7.13 -5.96
N ALA A 21 -9.62 -5.96 -6.41
CA ALA A 21 -8.95 -5.02 -5.54
C ALA A 21 -9.90 -4.51 -4.46
N ALA A 22 -11.15 -4.23 -4.82
CA ALA A 22 -12.14 -3.77 -3.86
C ALA A 22 -12.38 -4.83 -2.80
N ALA A 23 -12.44 -6.09 -3.21
CA ALA A 23 -12.63 -7.18 -2.28
C ALA A 23 -11.47 -7.26 -1.29
N GLU A 24 -10.25 -7.15 -1.77
CA GLU A 24 -9.09 -7.20 -0.89
C GLU A 24 -9.10 -6.03 0.09
N LEU A 25 -9.54 -4.87 -0.37
CA LEU A 25 -9.52 -3.66 0.46
C LEU A 25 -10.77 -3.51 1.34
N ASN A 26 -11.70 -4.42 1.23
CA ASN A 26 -12.96 -4.36 1.96
C ASN A 26 -13.73 -3.08 1.63
N LEU A 27 -13.72 -2.70 0.35
CA LEU A 27 -14.43 -1.54 -0.12
C LEU A 27 -15.43 -1.96 -1.18
N SER A 28 -16.46 -1.14 -1.39
CA SER A 28 -17.33 -1.37 -2.52
C SER A 28 -16.59 -0.92 -3.78
N GLN A 29 -16.91 -1.56 -4.89
CA GLN A 29 -16.26 -1.18 -6.14
C GLN A 29 -16.57 0.27 -6.52
N PRO A 30 -17.80 0.77 -6.36
CA PRO A 30 -18.05 2.19 -6.67
C PRO A 30 -17.22 3.14 -5.81
N SER A 31 -17.01 2.81 -4.53
CA SER A 31 -16.19 3.67 -3.67
C SER A 31 -14.76 3.67 -4.14
N LEU A 32 -14.22 2.50 -4.50
CA LEU A 32 -12.86 2.40 -5.00
C LEU A 32 -12.71 3.18 -6.30
N SER A 33 -13.67 3.01 -7.21
CA SER A 33 -13.61 3.69 -8.51
C SER A 33 -13.66 5.20 -8.33
N ARG A 34 -14.49 5.69 -7.41
CA ARG A 34 -14.56 7.13 -7.17
C ARG A 34 -13.27 7.66 -6.59
N SER A 35 -12.66 6.92 -5.69
CA SER A 35 -11.40 7.35 -5.09
C SER A 35 -10.30 7.47 -6.13
N ILE A 36 -10.25 6.53 -7.05
CA ILE A 36 -9.26 6.57 -8.11
C ILE A 36 -9.56 7.71 -9.09
N ALA A 37 -10.83 7.92 -9.42
CA ALA A 37 -11.20 9.02 -10.31
C ALA A 37 -10.79 10.35 -9.71
N THR A 38 -10.98 10.53 -8.41
CA THR A 38 -10.57 11.74 -7.72
C THR A 38 -9.05 11.90 -7.78
N LEU A 39 -8.32 10.80 -7.59
CA LEU A 39 -6.87 10.83 -7.66
C LEU A 39 -6.40 11.22 -9.07
N GLU A 40 -7.01 10.63 -10.09
CA GLU A 40 -6.66 10.96 -11.47
C GLU A 40 -6.94 12.42 -11.78
N GLU A 41 -8.05 12.92 -11.26
CA GLU A 41 -8.40 14.31 -11.49
C GLU A 41 -7.40 15.24 -10.82
N GLU A 42 -7.00 14.91 -9.61
CA GLU A 42 -6.03 15.72 -8.90
C GLU A 42 -4.67 15.72 -9.60
N LEU A 43 -4.25 14.57 -10.11
CA LEU A 43 -2.95 14.46 -10.77
C LEU A 43 -2.99 14.93 -12.23
N GLY A 44 -4.16 15.03 -12.79
CA GLY A 44 -4.30 15.48 -14.17
C GLY A 44 -3.91 14.43 -15.20
N VAL A 45 -3.90 13.16 -14.84
CA VAL A 45 -3.56 12.10 -15.79
C VAL A 45 -4.45 10.90 -15.53
N ILE A 46 -4.56 10.04 -16.54
CA ILE A 46 -5.30 8.79 -16.41
C ILE A 46 -4.30 7.72 -16.02
N LEU A 47 -4.60 6.98 -14.97
CA LEU A 47 -3.68 5.98 -14.46
C LEU A 47 -4.00 4.57 -14.96
N PHE A 48 -5.27 4.29 -15.24
CA PHE A 48 -5.70 2.98 -15.71
C PHE A 48 -6.49 3.09 -17.00
N GLU A 49 -6.35 2.09 -17.85
CA GLU A 49 -7.17 1.99 -19.05
C GLU A 49 -7.87 0.66 -19.06
N ARG A 50 -9.04 0.59 -19.70
CA ARG A 50 -9.80 -0.63 -19.70
C ARG A 50 -9.24 -1.62 -20.68
N LYS A 51 -9.24 -2.90 -20.28
CA LYS A 51 -8.85 -4.01 -21.11
C LYS A 51 -9.89 -5.09 -20.92
N GLY A 52 -11.01 -5.01 -21.62
CA GLY A 52 -12.12 -5.93 -21.41
C GLY A 52 -12.68 -5.75 -20.02
N ARG A 53 -12.68 -6.81 -19.24
CA ARG A 53 -13.16 -6.72 -17.87
C ARG A 53 -12.06 -6.30 -16.92
N ASN A 54 -10.83 -6.28 -17.37
CA ASN A 54 -9.70 -5.94 -16.55
C ASN A 54 -9.29 -4.50 -16.81
N VAL A 55 -8.27 -4.05 -16.12
CA VAL A 55 -7.67 -2.75 -16.36
C VAL A 55 -6.17 -2.94 -16.37
N ALA A 56 -5.50 -2.04 -17.04
CA ALA A 56 -4.04 -2.05 -17.10
C ALA A 56 -3.55 -0.64 -16.84
N LEU A 57 -2.32 -0.55 -16.36
CA LEU A 57 -1.74 0.77 -16.13
C LEU A 57 -1.45 1.45 -17.44
N THR A 58 -1.75 2.75 -17.49
CA THR A 58 -1.29 3.56 -18.59
C THR A 58 0.19 3.82 -18.40
N LYS A 59 0.81 4.52 -19.33
CA LYS A 59 2.20 4.92 -19.18
C LYS A 59 2.35 5.80 -17.94
N SER A 60 1.43 6.74 -17.73
CA SER A 60 1.43 7.57 -16.52
C SER A 60 1.26 6.73 -15.28
N GLY A 61 0.40 5.71 -15.33
CA GLY A 61 0.18 4.84 -14.20
C GLY A 61 1.42 4.05 -13.83
N LYS A 62 2.18 3.60 -14.83
CA LYS A 62 3.41 2.86 -14.56
C LYS A 62 4.44 3.74 -13.85
N LEU A 63 4.57 4.97 -14.32
CA LEU A 63 5.49 5.89 -13.68
C LEU A 63 5.04 6.21 -12.26
N PHE A 64 3.75 6.46 -12.09
CA PHE A 64 3.21 6.78 -10.77
C PHE A 64 3.40 5.61 -9.81
N LEU A 65 3.24 4.38 -10.30
CA LEU A 65 3.41 3.21 -9.43
C LEU A 65 4.83 3.11 -8.88
N GLU A 66 5.83 3.50 -9.66
CA GLU A 66 7.20 3.49 -9.16
C GLU A 66 7.33 4.40 -7.95
N HIS A 67 6.72 5.57 -8.03
CA HIS A 67 6.79 6.51 -6.91
C HIS A 67 5.96 6.01 -5.72
N VAL A 68 4.78 5.47 -5.97
CA VAL A 68 3.91 4.97 -4.92
C VAL A 68 4.59 3.85 -4.15
N ASN A 69 5.26 2.95 -4.86
CA ASN A 69 5.95 1.86 -4.20
C ASN A 69 7.03 2.40 -3.26
N ARG A 70 7.78 3.40 -3.70
CA ARG A 70 8.83 3.98 -2.85
C ARG A 70 8.25 4.72 -1.66
N ILE A 71 7.15 5.45 -1.88
CA ILE A 71 6.52 6.20 -0.79
C ILE A 71 5.99 5.24 0.26
N LEU A 72 5.29 4.20 -0.15
CA LEU A 72 4.71 3.27 0.81
C LEU A 72 5.78 2.45 1.53
N ASP A 73 6.88 2.14 0.84
CA ASP A 73 7.99 1.47 1.51
C ASP A 73 8.60 2.38 2.57
N GLU A 74 8.74 3.67 2.26
CA GLU A 74 9.32 4.61 3.21
C GLU A 74 8.42 4.79 4.43
N VAL A 75 7.11 4.78 4.24
CA VAL A 75 6.18 4.86 5.37
C VAL A 75 6.38 3.67 6.29
N THR A 76 6.52 2.48 5.72
CA THR A 76 6.72 1.28 6.51
C THR A 76 8.04 1.35 7.28
N ILE A 77 9.10 1.82 6.64
CA ILE A 77 10.39 1.96 7.28
C ILE A 77 10.31 2.95 8.44
N ALA A 78 9.65 4.07 8.23
CA ALA A 78 9.51 5.08 9.28
C ALA A 78 8.77 4.54 10.49
N GLN A 79 7.70 3.77 10.23
CA GLN A 79 6.95 3.20 11.33
C GLN A 79 7.77 2.21 12.13
N LYS A 80 8.57 1.40 11.45
CA LYS A 80 9.40 0.44 12.14
C LYS A 80 10.47 1.12 12.97
N GLN A 81 11.05 2.19 12.45
CA GLN A 81 12.07 2.91 13.20
C GLN A 81 11.49 3.56 14.45
N MET A 82 10.28 4.09 14.35
CA MET A 82 9.63 4.69 15.50
C MET A 82 9.27 3.64 16.53
N GLN A 83 8.87 2.45 16.10
CA GLN A 83 8.57 1.39 17.02
C GLN A 83 9.81 0.96 17.80
N LYS A 84 10.97 0.94 17.16
CA LYS A 84 12.18 0.61 17.87
C LYS A 84 12.48 1.66 18.93
N LEU A 85 12.27 2.90 18.64
CA LEU A 85 12.53 3.96 19.61
C LEU A 85 11.58 3.90 20.79
N SER A 86 10.36 3.44 20.58
CA SER A 86 9.41 3.40 21.67
C SER A 86 9.65 2.24 22.61
N GLY A 87 10.52 1.34 22.22
CA GLY A 87 10.95 0.32 23.15
C GLY A 87 10.14 -0.92 23.23
N ASN A 88 8.90 -0.90 23.32
CA ASN A 88 8.18 -2.13 23.42
C ASN A 88 7.11 -2.20 22.42
N ALA A 89 7.34 -1.63 21.35
CA ALA A 89 6.32 -1.51 20.45
C ALA A 89 6.23 -2.55 19.46
N GLY A 90 6.90 -3.59 19.64
CA GLY A 90 6.96 -4.53 18.60
C GLY A 90 5.64 -4.99 18.07
N HIS A 91 4.67 -5.08 18.90
CA HIS A 91 3.43 -5.59 18.40
C HIS A 91 2.48 -4.54 17.97
N ILE A 92 2.95 -3.34 17.87
CA ILE A 92 2.08 -2.37 17.51
C ILE A 92 1.69 -2.50 16.32
N ASP A 93 0.94 -2.36 15.93
CA ASP A 93 0.41 -2.59 15.00
C ASP A 93 0.48 -1.80 13.87
N ILE A 94 1.35 -2.09 12.91
CA ILE A 94 1.41 -1.55 11.58
C ILE A 94 0.11 -1.85 10.89
N ALA A 95 -0.40 -3.03 11.05
CA ALA A 95 -1.68 -3.38 10.44
C ALA A 95 -2.81 -2.53 11.00
N TYR A 96 -2.71 -2.13 12.23
CA TYR A 96 -3.72 -1.29 12.81
C TYR A 96 -3.64 0.11 12.23
N VAL A 97 -2.46 0.59 11.95
CA VAL A 97 -2.29 1.92 11.36
C VAL A 97 -2.73 1.92 9.91
N PHE A 98 -2.50 0.83 9.20
CA PHE A 98 -2.90 0.71 7.81
C PHE A 98 -3.77 -0.52 7.65
N PRO A 99 -4.95 -0.55 8.19
CA PRO A 99 -5.77 -1.77 8.15
C PRO A 99 -6.15 -2.18 6.74
N LEU A 100 -6.23 -1.23 5.82
CA LEU A 100 -6.65 -1.60 4.48
C LEU A 100 -5.48 -2.09 3.63
N ALA A 101 -4.28 -2.07 4.15
CA ALA A 101 -3.12 -2.53 3.42
C ALA A 101 -2.60 -3.84 4.00
N ALA A 102 -3.48 -4.68 4.48
CA ALA A 102 -3.07 -5.90 5.16
C ALA A 102 -2.17 -6.78 4.29
N SER A 103 -2.44 -6.85 2.98
CA SER A 103 -1.61 -7.70 2.14
C SER A 103 -0.22 -7.11 1.93
N TYR A 104 -0.10 -5.80 1.99
CA TYR A 104 1.17 -5.14 1.76
C TYR A 104 2.03 -5.17 3.02
N ILE A 105 1.44 -4.81 4.14
CA ILE A 105 2.19 -4.71 5.36
C ILE A 105 2.70 -6.04 5.89
N PRO A 106 1.92 -7.10 5.92
CA PRO A 106 2.44 -8.36 6.41
C PRO A 106 3.65 -8.87 5.63
N HIS A 107 3.64 -8.66 4.32
CA HIS A 107 4.77 -9.08 3.52
C HIS A 107 6.01 -8.29 3.90
N THR A 108 5.90 -6.99 4.05
CA THR A 108 7.02 -6.14 4.40
C THR A 108 7.53 -6.45 5.80
N VAL A 109 6.64 -6.65 6.73
CA VAL A 109 7.02 -6.95 8.10
C VAL A 109 7.76 -8.28 8.17
N ARG A 110 7.26 -9.28 7.45
CA ARG A 110 7.91 -10.57 7.46
C ARG A 110 9.31 -10.50 6.88
N ARG A 111 9.49 -9.72 5.82
CA ARG A 111 10.80 -9.56 5.23
C ARG A 111 11.75 -8.87 6.20
N PHE A 112 11.24 -7.89 6.95
CA PHE A 112 12.06 -7.18 7.92
C PHE A 112 12.48 -8.12 9.05
N LEU A 113 11.57 -8.91 9.57
CA LEU A 113 11.86 -9.79 10.67
C LEU A 113 12.79 -10.94 10.31
N ASN A 114 12.88 -11.25 9.03
CA ASN A 114 13.74 -12.33 8.60
C ASN A 114 15.21 -11.92 8.51
N LYS A 115 15.53 -10.67 8.75
CA LYS A 115 16.93 -10.24 8.71
C LYS A 115 17.53 -10.42 10.08
N PRO A 116 18.59 -11.18 10.22
CA PRO A 116 19.12 -11.49 11.54
C PRO A 116 19.46 -10.29 12.40
N LYS A 117 20.05 -9.28 11.83
CA LYS A 117 20.41 -8.12 12.62
C LYS A 117 19.19 -7.38 13.12
N ASN A 118 18.06 -7.58 12.50
CA ASN A 118 16.87 -6.89 12.95
C ASN A 118 16.26 -7.59 14.15
N GLU A 119 16.54 -8.86 14.29
CA GLU A 119 16.01 -9.56 15.42
C GLU A 119 16.59 -9.04 16.70
N ASN A 120 17.85 -8.65 16.64
CA ASN A 120 18.42 -8.15 17.85
C ASN A 120 17.88 -6.83 18.19
N VAL A 121 17.49 -6.14 17.23
CA VAL A 121 17.07 -4.88 17.46
C VAL A 121 15.79 -4.84 17.93
N THR A 122 15.19 -5.56 17.74
CA THR A 122 14.01 -5.39 17.98
C THR A 122 13.51 -5.71 18.70
N PHE A 123 13.66 -5.92 18.77
CA PHE A 123 13.26 -6.02 19.16
C PHE A 123 12.32 -5.89 19.22
N ASN A 124 11.90 -5.75 19.05
CA ASN A 124 10.97 -5.41 19.19
C ASN A 124 10.01 -5.17 18.32
N PHE A 125 9.98 -5.13 17.63
CA PHE A 125 9.13 -4.82 16.82
C PHE A 125 8.66 -5.94 16.48
N HIS A 126 8.08 -6.33 16.78
CA HIS A 126 7.75 -7.49 16.44
C HIS A 126 6.39 -7.66 16.33
#